data_d0922d4fe8895163198eac764a283414
#
_entry.id   d0922d4fe8895163198eac764a283414
#
_cell.length_a   1.000
_cell.length_b   1.000
_cell.length_c   1.000
_cell.angle_alpha   90.00
_cell.angle_beta   90.00
_cell.angle_gamma   90.00
#
_symmetry.space_group_name_H-M   'P 1'
#
loop_
_entity.id
_entity.type
_entity.pdbx_description
1 polymer ?
#
loop_
_entity_poly.entity_id
_entity_poly.type
_entity_poly.pdbx_seq_one_letter_code
_entity_poly.pdbx_strand_id
1 'polypeptide(L)'
;NIPFLFSRKMKSFFENLMKAKTPMKKLAVLASFKVSYLAPVIGLVDGLTDPICGQIMGITAENLAKEFSITRLEQDEYALHSHQKALAAQESDFFKQEIIPVRSGFESLVDSDNGPRGDQTLEKLQKLKPYFDRRYGTVTVGNACPITDGAAAMILKRESAAKRDQDSILGYIRDYDYAGLEPSRMGLGPVYA
;
A
#
# COMPACT_ATOMS: atom_id res chain seq x y z
N ASN A 1 -2.32 -1.48 -13.61
CA ASN A 1 -2.86 -2.83 -13.91
C ASN A 1 -2.82 -3.68 -12.64
N ILE A 2 -3.98 -4.01 -12.08
CA ILE A 2 -4.07 -4.94 -10.95
C ILE A 2 -3.91 -6.36 -11.49
N PRO A 3 -2.89 -7.12 -11.10
CA PRO A 3 -2.69 -8.45 -11.63
C PRO A 3 -3.75 -9.41 -11.07
N PHE A 4 -4.41 -10.14 -11.98
CA PHE A 4 -5.26 -11.27 -11.63
C PHE A 4 -4.42 -12.55 -11.61
N LEU A 5 -4.38 -13.21 -10.46
CA LEU A 5 -3.66 -14.46 -10.28
C LEU A 5 -4.64 -15.63 -10.31
N PHE A 6 -4.16 -16.78 -10.78
CA PHE A 6 -4.92 -18.01 -10.64
C PHE A 6 -5.05 -18.43 -9.19
N SER A 7 -6.24 -18.88 -8.80
CA SER A 7 -6.47 -19.42 -7.45
C SER A 7 -5.54 -20.61 -7.17
N ARG A 8 -5.18 -20.83 -5.90
CA ARG A 8 -4.39 -22.01 -5.48
C ARG A 8 -5.04 -23.32 -5.95
N LYS A 9 -6.38 -23.38 -5.96
CA LYS A 9 -7.14 -24.53 -6.46
C LYS A 9 -6.94 -24.77 -7.95
N MET A 10 -6.89 -23.69 -8.74
CA MET A 10 -6.60 -23.77 -10.18
C MET A 10 -5.17 -24.20 -10.45
N LYS A 11 -4.19 -23.67 -9.72
CA LYS A 11 -2.78 -24.11 -9.82
C LYS A 11 -2.65 -25.60 -9.50
N SER A 12 -3.22 -26.05 -8.39
CA SER A 12 -3.21 -27.46 -7.99
C SER A 12 -3.93 -28.37 -9.01
N PHE A 13 -5.02 -27.89 -9.62
CA PHE A 13 -5.69 -28.63 -10.71
C PHE A 13 -4.76 -28.85 -11.89
N PHE A 14 -4.05 -27.83 -12.37
CA PHE A 14 -3.07 -27.98 -13.47
C PHE A 14 -1.90 -28.87 -13.09
N GLU A 15 -1.37 -28.74 -11.89
CA GLU A 15 -0.30 -29.62 -11.39
C GLU A 15 -0.73 -31.09 -11.38
N ASN A 16 -1.95 -31.38 -10.90
CA ASN A 16 -2.49 -32.73 -10.88
C ASN A 16 -2.74 -33.25 -12.31
N LEU A 17 -3.19 -32.39 -13.22
CA LEU A 17 -3.36 -32.74 -14.62
C LEU A 17 -2.03 -33.09 -15.29
N MET A 18 -0.96 -32.32 -15.01
CA MET A 18 0.38 -32.59 -15.52
C MET A 18 1.01 -33.87 -14.93
N LYS A 19 0.74 -34.16 -13.64
CA LYS A 19 1.22 -35.37 -12.98
C LYS A 19 0.47 -36.64 -13.40
N ALA A 20 -0.71 -36.50 -14.04
CA ALA A 20 -1.53 -37.64 -14.49
C ALA A 20 -0.91 -38.31 -15.72
N LYS A 21 -0.29 -39.50 -15.53
CA LYS A 21 0.43 -40.22 -16.57
C LYS A 21 -0.46 -41.09 -17.47
N THR A 22 -1.71 -41.37 -17.09
CA THR A 22 -2.61 -42.24 -17.83
C THR A 22 -3.86 -41.48 -18.30
N PRO A 23 -4.46 -41.85 -19.46
CA PRO A 23 -5.68 -41.20 -19.95
C PRO A 23 -6.83 -41.23 -18.93
N MET A 24 -7.02 -42.36 -18.22
CA MET A 24 -8.04 -42.47 -17.17
C MET A 24 -7.80 -41.47 -16.02
N LYS A 25 -6.57 -41.31 -15.57
CA LYS A 25 -6.22 -40.35 -14.52
C LYS A 25 -6.41 -38.89 -14.98
N LYS A 26 -6.07 -38.59 -16.23
CA LYS A 26 -6.34 -37.27 -16.82
C LYS A 26 -7.86 -36.98 -16.86
N LEU A 27 -8.64 -37.93 -17.30
CA LEU A 27 -10.09 -37.79 -17.34
C LEU A 27 -10.70 -37.56 -15.93
N ALA A 28 -10.23 -38.30 -14.94
CA ALA A 28 -10.66 -38.12 -13.55
C ALA A 28 -10.30 -36.71 -13.01
N VAL A 29 -9.10 -36.20 -13.31
CA VAL A 29 -8.73 -34.82 -12.95
C VAL A 29 -9.60 -33.81 -13.67
N LEU A 30 -9.85 -33.98 -14.97
CA LEU A 30 -10.72 -33.08 -15.73
C LEU A 30 -12.16 -33.07 -15.18
N ALA A 31 -12.69 -34.23 -14.81
CA ALA A 31 -14.01 -34.35 -14.17
C ALA A 31 -14.08 -33.67 -12.78
N SER A 32 -12.95 -33.46 -12.11
CA SER A 32 -12.90 -32.76 -10.83
C SER A 32 -12.90 -31.22 -10.95
N PHE A 33 -12.88 -30.69 -12.17
CA PHE A 33 -12.88 -29.24 -12.41
C PHE A 33 -14.15 -28.59 -11.86
N LYS A 34 -13.98 -27.48 -11.14
CA LYS A 34 -15.09 -26.67 -10.64
C LYS A 34 -14.97 -25.25 -11.18
N VAL A 35 -16.10 -24.68 -11.59
CA VAL A 35 -16.16 -23.29 -12.09
C VAL A 35 -15.57 -22.31 -11.08
N SER A 36 -15.70 -22.59 -9.77
CA SER A 36 -15.08 -21.79 -8.70
C SER A 36 -13.55 -21.72 -8.75
N TYR A 37 -12.87 -22.59 -9.52
CA TYR A 37 -11.43 -22.52 -9.71
C TYR A 37 -11.01 -21.36 -10.62
N LEU A 38 -11.94 -20.91 -11.48
CA LEU A 38 -11.76 -19.73 -12.35
C LEU A 38 -11.86 -18.40 -11.59
N ALA A 39 -12.32 -18.41 -10.34
CA ALA A 39 -12.38 -17.17 -9.55
C ALA A 39 -10.99 -16.54 -9.45
N PRO A 40 -10.81 -15.32 -9.95
CA PRO A 40 -9.49 -14.67 -9.93
C PRO A 40 -9.11 -14.30 -8.50
N VAL A 41 -7.83 -14.42 -8.19
CA VAL A 41 -7.25 -13.82 -6.98
C VAL A 41 -6.81 -12.40 -7.35
N ILE A 42 -7.35 -11.42 -6.66
CA ILE A 42 -6.94 -10.04 -6.84
C ILE A 42 -5.63 -9.86 -6.07
N GLY A 43 -4.50 -9.81 -6.80
CA GLY A 43 -3.17 -9.76 -6.21
C GLY A 43 -2.97 -8.59 -5.24
N LEU A 44 -3.64 -7.47 -5.50
CA LEU A 44 -3.64 -6.32 -4.59
C LEU A 44 -4.26 -6.65 -3.22
N VAL A 45 -5.42 -7.31 -3.21
CA VAL A 45 -6.10 -7.69 -1.96
C VAL A 45 -5.25 -8.70 -1.19
N ASP A 46 -4.67 -9.69 -1.91
CA ASP A 46 -3.80 -10.69 -1.30
C ASP A 46 -2.52 -10.05 -0.72
N GLY A 47 -1.93 -9.08 -1.44
CA GLY A 47 -0.75 -8.34 -0.99
C GLY A 47 -0.99 -7.38 0.17
N LEU A 48 -2.21 -6.85 0.31
CA LEU A 48 -2.61 -5.96 1.40
C LEU A 48 -3.24 -6.69 2.59
N THR A 49 -3.35 -8.03 2.52
CA THR A 49 -3.92 -8.86 3.59
C THR A 49 -2.79 -9.53 4.36
N ASP A 50 -2.73 -9.28 5.65
CA ASP A 50 -1.75 -9.91 6.52
C ASP A 50 -2.01 -11.43 6.64
N PRO A 51 -1.01 -12.30 6.39
CA PRO A 51 -1.20 -13.75 6.38
C PRO A 51 -1.38 -14.36 7.78
N ILE A 52 -1.04 -13.64 8.85
CA ILE A 52 -1.13 -14.14 10.24
C ILE A 52 -2.52 -13.87 10.80
N CYS A 53 -2.97 -12.60 10.76
CA CYS A 53 -4.30 -12.23 11.28
C CYS A 53 -5.41 -12.33 10.23
N GLY A 54 -5.09 -12.49 8.94
CA GLY A 54 -6.05 -12.61 7.86
C GLY A 54 -6.82 -11.31 7.56
N GLN A 55 -6.36 -10.19 8.08
CA GLN A 55 -7.02 -8.89 7.90
C GLN A 55 -6.31 -8.04 6.84
N ILE A 56 -7.09 -7.37 6.00
CA ILE A 56 -6.57 -6.35 5.09
C ILE A 56 -6.24 -5.08 5.89
N MET A 57 -5.18 -4.34 5.48
CA MET A 57 -4.69 -3.15 6.19
C MET A 57 -5.77 -2.13 6.56
N GLY A 58 -6.80 -1.95 5.73
CA GLY A 58 -7.91 -1.06 6.06
C GLY A 58 -8.75 -1.54 7.25
N ILE A 59 -8.88 -2.86 7.47
CA ILE A 59 -9.55 -3.40 8.68
C ILE A 59 -8.67 -3.21 9.91
N THR A 60 -7.34 -3.33 9.81
CA THR A 60 -6.44 -3.03 10.93
C THR A 60 -6.54 -1.55 11.34
N ALA A 61 -6.73 -0.63 10.37
CA ALA A 61 -6.99 0.78 10.65
C ALA A 61 -8.35 0.99 11.35
N GLU A 62 -9.41 0.27 10.92
CA GLU A 62 -10.72 0.32 11.61
C GLU A 62 -10.63 -0.21 13.06
N ASN A 63 -9.79 -1.22 13.32
CA ASN A 63 -9.55 -1.71 14.68
C ASN A 63 -9.01 -0.59 15.59
N LEU A 64 -8.00 0.13 15.10
CA LEU A 64 -7.40 1.25 15.84
C LEU A 64 -8.37 2.42 16.01
N ALA A 65 -9.13 2.75 14.95
CA ALA A 65 -10.15 3.79 15.05
C ALA A 65 -11.17 3.49 16.16
N LYS A 66 -11.61 2.23 16.29
CA LYS A 66 -12.51 1.78 17.36
C LYS A 66 -11.82 1.77 18.73
N GLU A 67 -10.61 1.23 18.82
CA GLU A 67 -9.87 1.10 20.08
C GLU A 67 -9.55 2.45 20.70
N PHE A 68 -9.14 3.42 19.89
CA PHE A 68 -8.76 4.76 20.34
C PHE A 68 -9.88 5.80 20.17
N SER A 69 -11.08 5.37 19.78
CA SER A 69 -12.24 6.25 19.56
C SER A 69 -11.95 7.40 18.58
N ILE A 70 -11.12 7.15 17.56
CA ILE A 70 -10.78 8.12 16.53
C ILE A 70 -11.98 8.31 15.62
N THR A 71 -12.52 9.52 15.59
CA THR A 71 -13.73 9.83 14.85
C THR A 71 -13.46 9.92 13.35
N ARG A 72 -14.51 9.77 12.55
CA ARG A 72 -14.46 9.99 11.11
C ARG A 72 -14.02 11.42 10.76
N LEU A 73 -14.47 12.40 11.55
CA LEU A 73 -14.13 13.81 11.34
C LEU A 73 -12.61 14.03 11.49
N GLU A 74 -12.01 13.55 12.56
CA GLU A 74 -10.57 13.66 12.80
C GLU A 74 -9.75 13.02 11.67
N GLN A 75 -10.20 11.86 11.16
CA GLN A 75 -9.55 11.20 10.03
C GLN A 75 -9.63 12.04 8.76
N ASP A 76 -10.80 12.60 8.46
CA ASP A 76 -11.02 13.43 7.27
C ASP A 76 -10.27 14.76 7.36
N GLU A 77 -10.20 15.39 8.52
CA GLU A 77 -9.41 16.61 8.77
C GLU A 77 -7.92 16.36 8.58
N TYR A 78 -7.41 15.24 9.11
CA TYR A 78 -6.02 14.84 8.91
C TYR A 78 -5.70 14.63 7.44
N ALA A 79 -6.56 13.93 6.70
CA ALA A 79 -6.40 13.71 5.27
C ALA A 79 -6.42 15.02 4.47
N LEU A 80 -7.33 15.93 4.79
CA LEU A 80 -7.39 17.25 4.16
C LEU A 80 -6.10 18.05 4.39
N HIS A 81 -5.62 18.12 5.63
CA HIS A 81 -4.36 18.79 5.97
C HIS A 81 -3.17 18.15 5.26
N SER A 82 -3.15 16.83 5.09
CA SER A 82 -2.10 16.14 4.35
C SER A 82 -2.05 16.58 2.89
N HIS A 83 -3.19 16.68 2.20
CA HIS A 83 -3.27 17.22 0.85
C HIS A 83 -2.79 18.67 0.77
N GLN A 84 -3.24 19.52 1.69
CA GLN A 84 -2.86 20.94 1.73
C GLN A 84 -1.35 21.14 1.91
N LYS A 85 -0.73 20.36 2.82
CA LYS A 85 0.73 20.41 3.07
C LYS A 85 1.51 19.96 1.83
N ALA A 86 1.07 18.87 1.18
CA ALA A 86 1.74 18.36 0.00
C ALA A 86 1.68 19.37 -1.17
N LEU A 87 0.53 20.01 -1.38
CA LEU A 87 0.37 21.03 -2.41
C LEU A 87 1.22 22.27 -2.13
N ALA A 88 1.22 22.78 -0.89
CA ALA A 88 2.06 23.90 -0.51
C ALA A 88 3.55 23.61 -0.71
N ALA A 89 3.98 22.36 -0.44
CA ALA A 89 5.36 21.93 -0.69
C ALA A 89 5.67 21.84 -2.20
N GLN A 90 4.72 21.39 -3.03
CA GLN A 90 4.85 21.42 -4.50
C GLN A 90 4.93 22.85 -5.04
N GLU A 91 4.04 23.73 -4.59
CA GLU A 91 4.01 25.14 -5.00
C GLU A 91 5.26 25.91 -4.61
N SER A 92 5.88 25.56 -3.49
CA SER A 92 7.16 26.17 -3.02
C SER A 92 8.40 25.53 -3.64
N ASP A 93 8.27 24.65 -4.62
CA ASP A 93 9.38 23.88 -5.23
C ASP A 93 10.21 23.06 -4.21
N PHE A 94 9.63 22.75 -3.02
CA PHE A 94 10.35 22.03 -1.96
C PHE A 94 10.90 20.69 -2.44
N PHE A 95 10.13 19.94 -3.22
CA PHE A 95 10.53 18.63 -3.72
C PHE A 95 11.43 18.67 -4.97
N LYS A 96 11.66 19.84 -5.56
CA LYS A 96 12.39 19.97 -6.83
C LYS A 96 13.84 19.49 -6.78
N GLN A 97 14.45 19.53 -5.59
CA GLN A 97 15.81 19.05 -5.37
C GLN A 97 15.87 17.52 -5.11
N GLU A 98 14.75 16.89 -4.79
CA GLU A 98 14.68 15.48 -4.41
C GLU A 98 14.12 14.62 -5.54
N ILE A 99 13.14 15.14 -6.30
CA ILE A 99 12.47 14.39 -7.37
C ILE A 99 13.36 14.34 -8.62
N ILE A 100 13.70 13.13 -9.02
CA ILE A 100 14.38 12.86 -10.28
C ILE A 100 13.31 12.58 -11.34
N PRO A 101 13.22 13.38 -12.43
CA PRO A 101 12.25 13.15 -13.48
C PRO A 101 12.44 11.80 -14.17
N VAL A 102 11.36 11.06 -14.35
CA VAL A 102 11.36 9.73 -14.98
C VAL A 102 10.55 9.75 -16.26
N ARG A 103 11.08 9.16 -17.34
CA ARG A 103 10.34 9.00 -18.59
C ARG A 103 9.33 7.85 -18.47
N SER A 104 8.06 8.15 -18.69
CA SER A 104 7.00 7.17 -18.83
C SER A 104 6.70 6.94 -20.31
N GLY A 105 7.20 5.85 -20.88
CA GLY A 105 7.09 5.58 -22.31
C GLY A 105 7.96 6.51 -23.18
N PHE A 106 7.53 6.78 -24.40
CA PHE A 106 8.35 7.54 -25.37
C PHE A 106 8.18 9.07 -25.30
N GLU A 107 7.11 9.59 -24.70
CA GLU A 107 6.74 11.00 -24.83
C GLU A 107 6.48 11.77 -23.53
N SER A 108 6.24 11.10 -22.39
CA SER A 108 5.89 11.79 -21.13
C SER A 108 7.01 11.74 -20.10
N LEU A 109 7.35 12.93 -19.58
CA LEU A 109 8.21 13.09 -18.41
C LEU A 109 7.33 13.25 -17.19
N VAL A 110 7.57 12.44 -16.16
CA VAL A 110 6.94 12.54 -14.84
C VAL A 110 7.96 13.14 -13.90
N ASP A 111 7.71 14.32 -13.41
CA ASP A 111 8.59 15.14 -12.58
C ASP A 111 7.92 15.65 -11.29
N SER A 112 6.69 15.21 -11.04
CA SER A 112 5.92 15.60 -9.86
C SER A 112 4.93 14.52 -9.47
N ASP A 113 4.57 14.51 -8.19
CA ASP A 113 3.52 13.65 -7.67
C ASP A 113 2.13 14.11 -8.13
N ASN A 114 1.30 13.17 -8.55
CA ASN A 114 -0.06 13.41 -9.04
C ASN A 114 -1.15 13.04 -8.02
N GLY A 115 -0.77 12.62 -6.82
CA GLY A 115 -1.68 12.20 -5.75
C GLY A 115 -2.37 13.36 -5.00
N PRO A 116 -1.69 14.48 -4.69
CA PRO A 116 -2.28 15.59 -3.97
C PRO A 116 -3.44 16.24 -4.74
N ARG A 117 -4.53 16.57 -4.03
CA ARG A 117 -5.74 17.14 -4.64
C ARG A 117 -6.02 18.55 -4.12
N GLY A 118 -5.92 19.56 -4.99
CA GLY A 118 -6.20 20.96 -4.65
C GLY A 118 -7.70 21.28 -4.49
N ASP A 119 -8.56 20.42 -5.02
CA ASP A 119 -10.01 20.59 -4.94
C ASP A 119 -10.65 19.85 -3.75
N GLN A 120 -9.85 19.26 -2.85
CA GLN A 120 -10.35 18.50 -1.72
C GLN A 120 -10.89 19.41 -0.63
N THR A 121 -12.07 19.07 -0.11
CA THR A 121 -12.70 19.76 1.02
C THR A 121 -13.24 18.77 2.05
N LEU A 122 -13.46 19.24 3.27
CA LEU A 122 -14.00 18.41 4.35
C LEU A 122 -15.39 17.85 3.97
N GLU A 123 -16.24 18.67 3.35
CA GLU A 123 -17.58 18.25 2.93
C GLU A 123 -17.53 17.17 1.83
N LYS A 124 -16.53 17.22 0.94
CA LYS A 124 -16.33 16.16 -0.05
C LYS A 124 -15.89 14.86 0.60
N LEU A 125 -14.97 14.92 1.55
CA LEU A 125 -14.50 13.76 2.30
C LEU A 125 -15.64 13.11 3.09
N GLN A 126 -16.42 13.89 3.83
CA GLN A 126 -17.54 13.42 4.65
C GLN A 126 -18.65 12.71 3.84
N LYS A 127 -18.81 13.02 2.56
CA LYS A 127 -19.77 12.35 1.66
C LYS A 127 -19.33 10.94 1.25
N LEU A 128 -18.05 10.59 1.43
CA LEU A 128 -17.54 9.27 1.08
C LEU A 128 -18.04 8.20 2.05
N LYS A 129 -18.39 7.05 1.49
CA LYS A 129 -18.83 5.90 2.29
C LYS A 129 -17.63 5.10 2.80
N PRO A 130 -17.72 4.50 4.00
CA PRO A 130 -16.71 3.57 4.48
C PRO A 130 -16.44 2.47 3.45
N TYR A 131 -15.17 2.11 3.26
CA TYR A 131 -14.77 1.18 2.22
C TYR A 131 -14.56 -0.24 2.75
N PHE A 132 -13.88 -0.39 3.87
CA PHE A 132 -13.49 -1.68 4.43
C PHE A 132 -14.57 -2.28 5.33
N ASP A 133 -15.04 -1.56 6.33
CA ASP A 133 -16.23 -1.91 7.11
C ASP A 133 -17.40 -1.01 6.67
N ARG A 134 -18.17 -1.49 5.70
CA ARG A 134 -19.24 -0.69 5.09
C ARG A 134 -20.37 -0.32 6.03
N ARG A 135 -20.51 -1.03 7.14
CA ARG A 135 -21.64 -0.84 8.08
C ARG A 135 -21.30 0.05 9.26
N TYR A 136 -20.11 -0.13 9.79
CA TYR A 136 -19.70 0.52 11.05
C TYR A 136 -18.34 1.23 10.95
N GLY A 137 -17.72 1.21 9.80
CA GLY A 137 -16.39 1.76 9.59
C GLY A 137 -16.37 3.26 9.41
N THR A 138 -15.19 3.82 9.49
CA THR A 138 -14.86 5.23 9.32
C THR A 138 -13.81 5.47 8.24
N VAL A 139 -13.07 4.41 7.85
CA VAL A 139 -12.01 4.49 6.84
C VAL A 139 -12.63 4.48 5.44
N THR A 140 -12.31 5.50 4.65
CA THR A 140 -12.81 5.71 3.29
C THR A 140 -11.66 5.81 2.28
N VAL A 141 -11.98 5.83 1.01
CA VAL A 141 -10.98 6.10 -0.05
C VAL A 141 -10.39 7.51 0.01
N GLY A 142 -10.97 8.42 0.79
CA GLY A 142 -10.50 9.80 0.94
C GLY A 142 -9.58 10.01 2.13
N ASN A 143 -9.65 9.16 3.15
CA ASN A 143 -8.81 9.21 4.34
C ASN A 143 -7.88 7.99 4.48
N ALA A 144 -7.84 7.11 3.45
CA ALA A 144 -6.89 6.01 3.34
C ALA A 144 -5.75 6.38 2.38
N CYS A 145 -4.59 5.76 2.58
CA CYS A 145 -3.46 5.90 1.67
C CYS A 145 -3.83 5.37 0.27
N PRO A 146 -3.63 6.13 -0.81
CA PRO A 146 -3.85 5.63 -2.17
C PRO A 146 -2.77 4.61 -2.56
N ILE A 147 -3.07 3.83 -3.61
CA ILE A 147 -2.08 2.96 -4.24
C ILE A 147 -1.23 3.83 -5.15
N THR A 148 0.07 3.92 -4.84
CA THR A 148 1.02 4.72 -5.60
C THR A 148 2.26 3.89 -5.93
N ASP A 149 2.89 4.22 -7.05
CA ASP A 149 4.21 3.71 -7.40
C ASP A 149 5.26 4.74 -7.00
N GLY A 150 6.37 4.28 -6.45
CA GLY A 150 7.45 5.16 -6.04
C GLY A 150 8.77 4.41 -5.87
N ALA A 151 9.87 5.13 -6.02
CA ALA A 151 11.20 4.63 -5.74
C ALA A 151 12.04 5.74 -5.10
N ALA A 152 12.86 5.37 -4.14
CA ALA A 152 13.81 6.27 -3.53
C ALA A 152 15.18 5.60 -3.36
N ALA A 153 16.24 6.37 -3.45
CA ALA A 153 17.59 5.89 -3.22
C ALA A 153 18.37 6.89 -2.36
N MET A 154 19.15 6.37 -1.42
CA MET A 154 20.08 7.18 -0.63
C MET A 154 21.40 6.46 -0.47
N ILE A 155 22.48 7.22 -0.28
CA ILE A 155 23.81 6.70 0.01
C ILE A 155 24.09 6.90 1.48
N LEU A 156 24.34 5.81 2.20
CA LEU A 156 24.80 5.83 3.58
C LEU A 156 26.30 5.64 3.62
N LYS A 157 26.98 6.54 4.32
CA LYS A 157 28.45 6.52 4.46
C LYS A 157 28.83 6.75 5.92
N ARG A 158 29.96 6.20 6.33
CA ARG A 158 30.57 6.53 7.62
C ARG A 158 30.96 8.02 7.61
N GLU A 159 30.68 8.75 8.68
CA GLU A 159 31.00 10.20 8.79
C GLU A 159 32.45 10.52 8.45
N SER A 160 33.41 9.73 8.96
CA SER A 160 34.82 9.92 8.67
C SER A 160 35.19 9.77 7.19
N ALA A 161 34.51 8.88 6.48
CA ALA A 161 34.68 8.69 5.03
C ALA A 161 34.04 9.86 4.26
N ALA A 162 32.82 10.27 4.61
CA ALA A 162 32.14 11.39 3.98
C ALA A 162 32.94 12.71 4.14
N LYS A 163 33.48 12.96 5.32
CA LYS A 163 34.36 14.14 5.56
C LYS A 163 35.66 14.07 4.75
N ARG A 164 36.32 12.91 4.68
CA ARG A 164 37.53 12.73 3.87
C ARG A 164 37.27 12.97 2.39
N ASP A 165 36.16 12.44 1.88
CA ASP A 165 35.79 12.50 0.48
C ASP A 165 35.04 13.79 0.12
N GLN A 166 34.89 14.72 1.08
CA GLN A 166 34.23 16.02 0.92
C GLN A 166 32.81 15.95 0.42
N ASP A 167 32.08 14.89 0.80
CA ASP A 167 30.68 14.72 0.42
C ASP A 167 29.77 15.77 1.08
N SER A 168 28.72 16.15 0.37
CA SER A 168 27.62 16.95 0.94
C SER A 168 26.79 16.08 1.89
N ILE A 169 26.96 16.28 3.19
CA ILE A 169 26.23 15.50 4.21
C ILE A 169 24.84 16.12 4.39
N LEU A 170 23.80 15.37 4.04
CA LEU A 170 22.40 15.79 4.17
C LEU A 170 21.86 15.62 5.58
N GLY A 171 22.39 14.67 6.34
CA GLY A 171 21.98 14.39 7.71
C GLY A 171 22.73 13.23 8.34
N TYR A 172 22.44 12.96 9.59
CA TYR A 172 23.03 11.85 10.35
C TYR A 172 21.94 10.98 10.92
N ILE A 173 22.10 9.65 10.81
CA ILE A 173 21.28 8.70 11.57
C ILE A 173 21.77 8.77 13.02
N ARG A 174 20.92 9.27 13.90
CA ARG A 174 21.26 9.40 15.34
C ARG A 174 20.92 8.14 16.12
N ASP A 175 19.78 7.56 15.80
CA ASP A 175 19.27 6.42 16.53
C ASP A 175 18.27 5.64 15.67
N TYR A 176 17.97 4.40 16.06
CA TYR A 176 16.92 3.57 15.45
C TYR A 176 16.42 2.58 16.49
N ASP A 177 15.16 2.18 16.35
CA ASP A 177 14.55 1.16 17.18
C ASP A 177 13.64 0.25 16.35
N TYR A 178 13.27 -0.87 16.94
CA TYR A 178 12.38 -1.86 16.36
C TYR A 178 11.31 -2.28 17.36
N ALA A 179 10.05 -2.22 16.96
CA ALA A 179 8.96 -2.72 17.76
C ALA A 179 8.20 -3.82 17.04
N GLY A 180 8.09 -4.99 17.68
CA GLY A 180 7.21 -6.08 17.26
C GLY A 180 5.88 -5.97 17.99
N LEU A 181 4.77 -6.16 17.25
CA LEU A 181 3.43 -6.13 17.84
C LEU A 181 2.47 -7.04 17.07
N GLU A 182 1.27 -7.19 17.62
CA GLU A 182 0.21 -7.98 16.99
C GLU A 182 -0.16 -7.39 15.61
N PRO A 183 -0.19 -8.21 14.53
CA PRO A 183 -0.46 -7.73 13.18
C PRO A 183 -1.78 -6.99 13.00
N SER A 184 -2.82 -7.37 13.75
CA SER A 184 -4.13 -6.69 13.74
C SER A 184 -4.07 -5.22 14.21
N ARG A 185 -2.98 -4.82 14.88
CA ARG A 185 -2.70 -3.48 15.41
C ARG A 185 -1.45 -2.83 14.78
N MET A 186 -1.07 -3.27 13.58
CA MET A 186 0.18 -2.87 12.90
C MET A 186 0.42 -1.35 12.85
N GLY A 187 -0.63 -0.54 12.79
CA GLY A 187 -0.52 0.92 12.73
C GLY A 187 0.07 1.56 14.00
N LEU A 188 0.17 0.82 15.12
CA LEU A 188 0.86 1.27 16.33
C LEU A 188 2.38 1.04 16.31
N GLY A 189 2.89 0.30 15.33
CA GLY A 189 4.33 0.00 15.25
C GLY A 189 5.21 1.23 15.41
N PRO A 190 4.99 2.32 14.65
CA PRO A 190 5.78 3.54 14.75
C PRO A 190 5.66 4.27 16.10
N VAL A 191 4.62 3.98 16.88
CA VAL A 191 4.44 4.60 18.22
C VAL A 191 5.35 3.95 19.25
N TYR A 192 5.63 2.64 19.08
CA TYR A 192 6.48 1.88 20.01
C TYR A 192 7.97 1.91 19.60
N ALA A 193 8.26 2.13 18.33
CA ALA A 193 9.59 2.32 17.80
C ALA A 193 9.98 3.80 17.82
#